data_99df855d33fc4ee97d613cebc9701ccd
#
_entry.id   99df855d33fc4ee97d613cebc9701ccd
#
_cell.length_a   1.000
_cell.length_b   1.000
_cell.length_c   1.000
_cell.angle_alpha   90.00
_cell.angle_beta   90.00
_cell.angle_gamma   90.00
#
_symmetry.space_group_name_H-M   'P 1'
#
loop_
_entity.id
_entity.type
_entity.pdbx_description
1 polymer ?
#
loop_
_entity_poly.entity_id
_entity_poly.type
_entity_poly.pdbx_seq_one_letter_code
_entity_poly.pdbx_strand_id
1 'polypeptide(L)'
;SLSRKIKEQYLAVSLENALKKQLGSKDAAKKYILELYLNTIPLHHGLRGVEAASQYYFGKHASELTLAEAASIAGITKTPSLYAPDMNEEESRKRQLTVLQKMLDLGMITQAEHDEAAAEDIYAHLVCKETADEESNAKHNWFVEAAVQQIKADLMEKKNMTAAQASNMIYSGGLQIHTTMDASMQETAEAAMKNDNMFPAGDGKMDVTYLISVLDTQNPDESSNQSHYEKKTTVTSQAEADAFVASVKEELLDETHTLVLDKLTVSKSLQAAMVIMDQSNGEVKAIVGGRGEKPGDSVFNRATQALRQQGSTMKPLAAYAPAIDTGLLMPGSIIIDEPVTYGGWSPKNWDGKYIGPTTVRQGIWHSMNVLAVKTFMMVGADTAYQYLLDFGFTTIDERDKAATTALGGLTQGVSVLEQTAAYATIANGGTYYEPMFYSVVYDHDGNVLLDNSEQETHRVLKETT
;
A
#
# COMPACT_ATOMS: atom_id res chain seq x y z
N SER A 1 -23.24 -11.85 -11.22
CA SER A 1 -24.53 -12.43 -10.84
C SER A 1 -25.67 -11.69 -11.53
N LEU A 2 -26.82 -12.33 -11.77
CA LEU A 2 -27.98 -11.71 -12.39
C LEU A 2 -28.43 -10.44 -11.65
N SER A 3 -28.38 -10.47 -10.33
CA SER A 3 -28.70 -9.29 -9.48
C SER A 3 -27.81 -8.08 -9.77
N ARG A 4 -26.50 -8.30 -10.05
CA ARG A 4 -25.59 -7.22 -10.43
C ARG A 4 -25.96 -6.63 -11.78
N LYS A 5 -26.25 -7.46 -12.78
CA LYS A 5 -26.66 -7.00 -14.13
C LYS A 5 -27.95 -6.18 -14.10
N ILE A 6 -28.94 -6.58 -13.27
CA ILE A 6 -30.18 -5.82 -13.10
C ILE A 6 -29.91 -4.45 -12.44
N LYS A 7 -29.05 -4.40 -11.41
CA LYS A 7 -28.67 -3.13 -10.78
C LYS A 7 -27.94 -2.20 -11.76
N GLU A 8 -27.00 -2.74 -12.53
CA GLU A 8 -26.25 -1.99 -13.55
C GLU A 8 -27.20 -1.39 -14.60
N GLN A 9 -28.16 -2.16 -15.11
CA GLN A 9 -29.17 -1.66 -16.06
C GLN A 9 -30.04 -0.57 -15.44
N TYR A 10 -30.50 -0.76 -14.20
CA TYR A 10 -31.33 0.24 -13.50
C TYR A 10 -30.55 1.56 -13.31
N LEU A 11 -29.29 1.48 -12.88
CA LEU A 11 -28.44 2.64 -12.69
C LEU A 11 -28.14 3.36 -14.01
N ALA A 12 -27.89 2.61 -15.10
CA ALA A 12 -27.63 3.19 -16.41
C ALA A 12 -28.85 3.97 -16.94
N VAL A 13 -30.07 3.39 -16.81
CA VAL A 13 -31.31 4.08 -17.20
C VAL A 13 -31.58 5.30 -16.32
N SER A 14 -31.32 5.19 -15.01
CA SER A 14 -31.50 6.29 -14.06
C SER A 14 -30.55 7.45 -14.35
N LEU A 15 -29.27 7.14 -14.66
CA LEU A 15 -28.27 8.13 -15.06
C LEU A 15 -28.66 8.83 -16.38
N GLU A 16 -29.04 8.05 -17.42
CA GLU A 16 -29.47 8.61 -18.70
C GLU A 16 -30.64 9.57 -18.50
N ASN A 17 -31.65 9.21 -17.68
CA ASN A 17 -32.81 10.04 -17.41
C ASN A 17 -32.47 11.32 -16.63
N ALA A 18 -31.59 11.24 -15.64
CA ALA A 18 -31.11 12.39 -14.88
C ALA A 18 -30.37 13.38 -15.79
N LEU A 19 -29.43 12.89 -16.59
CA LEU A 19 -28.66 13.69 -17.53
C LEU A 19 -29.53 14.26 -18.66
N LYS A 20 -30.51 13.52 -19.16
CA LYS A 20 -31.47 14.03 -20.13
C LYS A 20 -32.24 15.23 -19.57
N LYS A 21 -32.64 15.18 -18.30
CA LYS A 21 -33.30 16.33 -17.62
C LYS A 21 -32.39 17.54 -17.50
N GLN A 22 -31.11 17.32 -17.25
CA GLN A 22 -30.12 18.37 -17.07
C GLN A 22 -29.66 18.96 -18.42
N LEU A 23 -29.39 18.11 -19.40
CA LEU A 23 -28.79 18.46 -20.71
C LEU A 23 -29.83 18.70 -21.83
N GLY A 24 -31.12 18.54 -21.54
CA GLY A 24 -32.21 18.85 -22.43
C GLY A 24 -32.54 17.81 -23.50
N SER A 25 -31.66 16.85 -23.80
CA SER A 25 -31.91 15.80 -24.80
C SER A 25 -31.28 14.47 -24.44
N LYS A 26 -31.87 13.38 -25.00
CA LYS A 26 -31.34 12.02 -24.86
C LYS A 26 -29.97 11.87 -25.53
N ASP A 27 -29.76 12.50 -26.67
CA ASP A 27 -28.52 12.42 -27.41
C ASP A 27 -27.39 13.16 -26.68
N ALA A 28 -27.67 14.32 -26.08
CA ALA A 28 -26.70 15.02 -25.25
C ALA A 28 -26.32 14.20 -24.01
N ALA A 29 -27.30 13.56 -23.35
CA ALA A 29 -27.04 12.68 -22.21
C ALA A 29 -26.15 11.48 -22.59
N LYS A 30 -26.43 10.84 -23.73
CA LYS A 30 -25.60 9.71 -24.22
C LYS A 30 -24.19 10.13 -24.61
N LYS A 31 -24.03 11.27 -25.27
CA LYS A 31 -22.70 11.81 -25.59
C LYS A 31 -21.91 12.09 -24.33
N TYR A 32 -22.50 12.69 -23.33
CA TYR A 32 -21.87 12.96 -22.03
C TYR A 32 -21.50 11.68 -21.27
N ILE A 33 -22.37 10.67 -21.28
CA ILE A 33 -22.05 9.35 -20.68
C ILE A 33 -20.87 8.70 -21.40
N LEU A 34 -20.82 8.78 -22.74
CA LEU A 34 -19.70 8.25 -23.53
C LEU A 34 -18.41 9.00 -23.25
N GLU A 35 -18.46 10.32 -23.15
CA GLU A 35 -17.32 11.16 -22.77
C GLU A 35 -16.77 10.76 -21.39
N LEU A 36 -17.62 10.64 -20.37
CA LEU A 36 -17.24 10.16 -19.05
C LEU A 36 -16.62 8.75 -19.12
N TYR A 37 -17.22 7.85 -19.90
CA TYR A 37 -16.68 6.50 -20.08
C TYR A 37 -15.29 6.53 -20.70
N LEU A 38 -15.12 7.25 -21.80
CA LEU A 38 -13.84 7.36 -22.53
C LEU A 38 -12.74 8.02 -21.68
N ASN A 39 -13.10 8.89 -20.74
CA ASN A 39 -12.15 9.54 -19.83
C ASN A 39 -11.81 8.70 -18.57
N THR A 40 -12.58 7.66 -18.27
CA THR A 40 -12.39 6.91 -17.00
C THR A 40 -12.06 5.43 -17.17
N ILE A 41 -12.23 4.90 -18.38
CA ILE A 41 -12.02 3.47 -18.65
C ILE A 41 -10.57 3.05 -18.40
N PRO A 42 -10.33 1.92 -17.71
CA PRO A 42 -8.97 1.41 -17.48
C PRO A 42 -8.42 0.78 -18.77
N LEU A 43 -7.20 1.17 -19.17
CA LEU A 43 -6.56 0.77 -20.44
C LEU A 43 -5.15 0.19 -20.22
N HIS A 44 -4.96 -0.59 -19.16
CA HIS A 44 -3.70 -1.21 -18.72
C HIS A 44 -2.72 -0.19 -18.11
N HIS A 45 -1.59 -0.66 -17.55
CA HIS A 45 -0.53 0.15 -16.93
C HIS A 45 -1.01 1.26 -15.97
N GLY A 46 -2.19 1.09 -15.33
CA GLY A 46 -2.80 2.13 -14.50
C GLY A 46 -3.43 3.29 -15.28
N LEU A 47 -3.33 3.28 -16.61
CA LEU A 47 -3.90 4.31 -17.47
C LEU A 47 -5.42 4.36 -17.38
N ARG A 48 -5.96 5.55 -17.27
CA ARG A 48 -7.40 5.80 -17.27
C ARG A 48 -7.74 6.82 -18.36
N GLY A 49 -8.68 6.44 -19.22
CA GLY A 49 -9.14 7.24 -20.34
C GLY A 49 -8.29 7.12 -21.58
N VAL A 50 -8.96 7.38 -22.71
CA VAL A 50 -8.39 7.19 -24.05
C VAL A 50 -7.26 8.19 -24.36
N GLU A 51 -7.30 9.39 -23.80
CA GLU A 51 -6.24 10.39 -24.00
C GLU A 51 -4.93 9.91 -23.36
N ALA A 52 -4.97 9.44 -22.10
CA ALA A 52 -3.79 8.90 -21.43
C ALA A 52 -3.24 7.67 -22.16
N ALA A 53 -4.11 6.80 -22.67
CA ALA A 53 -3.69 5.63 -23.45
C ALA A 53 -3.09 6.04 -24.81
N SER A 54 -3.66 7.02 -25.50
CA SER A 54 -3.14 7.55 -26.76
C SER A 54 -1.72 8.10 -26.61
N GLN A 55 -1.50 8.92 -25.59
CA GLN A 55 -0.19 9.48 -25.26
C GLN A 55 0.82 8.38 -24.92
N TYR A 56 0.42 7.41 -24.08
CA TYR A 56 1.29 6.32 -23.65
C TYR A 56 1.69 5.39 -24.79
N TYR A 57 0.70 4.89 -25.57
CA TYR A 57 0.99 3.91 -26.62
C TYR A 57 1.57 4.54 -27.88
N PHE A 58 1.08 5.73 -28.29
CA PHE A 58 1.35 6.32 -29.59
C PHE A 58 1.98 7.72 -29.54
N GLY A 59 2.16 8.32 -28.35
CA GLY A 59 2.80 9.64 -28.17
C GLY A 59 2.04 10.81 -28.79
N LYS A 60 0.72 10.69 -28.99
CA LYS A 60 -0.12 11.71 -29.64
C LYS A 60 -1.49 11.85 -28.98
N HIS A 61 -2.20 12.93 -29.27
CA HIS A 61 -3.54 13.15 -28.78
C HIS A 61 -4.55 12.13 -29.35
N ALA A 62 -5.58 11.79 -28.59
CA ALA A 62 -6.62 10.85 -29.04
C ALA A 62 -7.30 11.29 -30.36
N SER A 63 -7.37 12.61 -30.62
CA SER A 63 -7.88 13.18 -31.88
C SER A 63 -6.98 12.97 -33.09
N GLU A 64 -5.74 12.55 -32.89
CA GLU A 64 -4.71 12.35 -33.93
C GLU A 64 -4.50 10.86 -34.26
N LEU A 65 -5.20 9.98 -33.55
CA LEU A 65 -5.12 8.53 -33.78
C LEU A 65 -5.62 8.15 -35.17
N THR A 66 -4.91 7.23 -35.80
CA THR A 66 -5.44 6.54 -37.00
C THR A 66 -6.60 5.63 -36.60
N LEU A 67 -7.36 5.17 -37.61
CA LEU A 67 -8.46 4.21 -37.35
C LEU A 67 -7.93 2.89 -36.74
N ALA A 68 -6.76 2.45 -37.19
CA ALA A 68 -6.11 1.25 -36.68
C ALA A 68 -5.68 1.38 -35.22
N GLU A 69 -5.08 2.50 -34.86
CA GLU A 69 -4.66 2.79 -33.48
C GLU A 69 -5.87 2.94 -32.53
N ALA A 70 -6.91 3.66 -32.97
CA ALA A 70 -8.15 3.82 -32.23
C ALA A 70 -8.86 2.47 -32.00
N ALA A 71 -8.88 1.59 -33.01
CA ALA A 71 -9.44 0.24 -32.90
C ALA A 71 -8.63 -0.64 -31.91
N SER A 72 -7.31 -0.47 -31.87
CA SER A 72 -6.44 -1.15 -30.90
C SER A 72 -6.78 -0.71 -29.47
N ILE A 73 -6.81 0.60 -29.19
CA ILE A 73 -7.19 1.12 -27.85
C ILE A 73 -8.59 0.64 -27.45
N ALA A 74 -9.58 0.67 -28.35
CA ALA A 74 -10.92 0.13 -28.09
C ALA A 74 -10.89 -1.37 -27.75
N GLY A 75 -9.97 -2.10 -28.36
CA GLY A 75 -9.76 -3.54 -28.12
C GLY A 75 -9.29 -3.88 -26.72
N ILE A 76 -8.48 -3.02 -26.09
CA ILE A 76 -7.91 -3.20 -24.75
C ILE A 76 -9.02 -3.39 -23.70
N THR A 77 -10.16 -2.73 -23.87
CA THR A 77 -11.26 -2.66 -22.88
C THR A 77 -11.80 -4.02 -22.44
N LYS A 78 -11.67 -5.06 -23.25
CA LYS A 78 -12.21 -6.41 -22.94
C LYS A 78 -11.37 -7.13 -21.90
N THR A 79 -10.04 -7.14 -22.07
CA THR A 79 -9.08 -7.75 -21.12
C THR A 79 -7.76 -6.97 -21.25
N PRO A 80 -7.59 -5.91 -20.45
CA PRO A 80 -6.47 -4.98 -20.63
C PRO A 80 -5.09 -5.64 -20.60
N SER A 81 -4.86 -6.60 -19.71
CA SER A 81 -3.61 -7.33 -19.60
C SER A 81 -3.28 -8.27 -20.79
N LEU A 82 -4.29 -8.62 -21.59
CA LEU A 82 -4.10 -9.50 -22.75
C LEU A 82 -4.01 -8.72 -24.06
N TYR A 83 -4.83 -7.65 -24.17
CA TYR A 83 -5.01 -6.94 -25.44
C TYR A 83 -4.26 -5.60 -25.53
N ALA A 84 -3.51 -5.21 -24.48
CA ALA A 84 -2.63 -4.06 -24.58
C ALA A 84 -1.53 -4.31 -25.63
N PRO A 85 -1.28 -3.36 -26.55
CA PRO A 85 -0.44 -3.59 -27.73
C PRO A 85 1.05 -3.83 -27.40
N ASP A 86 1.51 -3.38 -26.24
CA ASP A 86 2.87 -3.58 -25.74
C ASP A 86 3.07 -4.88 -24.96
N MET A 87 1.97 -5.55 -24.58
CA MET A 87 2.03 -6.81 -23.80
C MET A 87 2.01 -8.04 -24.68
N ASN A 88 1.12 -8.11 -25.66
CA ASN A 88 0.97 -9.24 -26.56
C ASN A 88 0.51 -8.78 -27.96
N GLU A 89 1.46 -8.58 -28.85
CA GLU A 89 1.22 -8.06 -30.19
C GLU A 89 0.23 -8.93 -30.98
N GLU A 90 0.35 -10.26 -30.91
CA GLU A 90 -0.50 -11.19 -31.68
C GLU A 90 -1.97 -11.11 -31.22
N GLU A 91 -2.21 -11.16 -29.92
CA GLU A 91 -3.56 -11.12 -29.37
C GLU A 91 -4.19 -9.72 -29.50
N SER A 92 -3.39 -8.66 -29.32
CA SER A 92 -3.79 -7.28 -29.57
C SER A 92 -4.23 -7.10 -31.03
N ARG A 93 -3.44 -7.59 -31.98
CA ARG A 93 -3.76 -7.53 -33.42
C ARG A 93 -5.04 -8.28 -33.77
N LYS A 94 -5.21 -9.51 -33.28
CA LYS A 94 -6.46 -10.26 -33.47
C LYS A 94 -7.66 -9.48 -32.92
N ARG A 95 -7.50 -8.84 -31.79
CA ARG A 95 -8.56 -8.05 -31.17
C ARG A 95 -8.86 -6.76 -31.95
N GLN A 96 -7.85 -6.04 -32.40
CA GLN A 96 -7.96 -4.88 -33.29
C GLN A 96 -8.76 -5.21 -34.56
N LEU A 97 -8.39 -6.30 -35.27
CA LEU A 97 -9.10 -6.77 -36.44
C LEU A 97 -10.57 -7.12 -36.15
N THR A 98 -10.85 -7.70 -34.97
CA THR A 98 -12.22 -7.97 -34.54
C THR A 98 -13.01 -6.66 -34.35
N VAL A 99 -12.41 -5.60 -33.83
CA VAL A 99 -13.04 -4.29 -33.68
C VAL A 99 -13.32 -3.67 -35.05
N LEU A 100 -12.34 -3.64 -35.96
CA LEU A 100 -12.48 -3.13 -37.32
C LEU A 100 -13.59 -3.87 -38.10
N GLN A 101 -13.62 -5.22 -38.01
CA GLN A 101 -14.67 -6.00 -38.65
C GLN A 101 -16.07 -5.64 -38.10
N LYS A 102 -16.20 -5.42 -36.79
CA LYS A 102 -17.48 -4.99 -36.20
C LYS A 102 -17.90 -3.59 -36.64
N MET A 103 -16.95 -2.68 -36.81
CA MET A 103 -17.24 -1.34 -37.36
C MET A 103 -17.73 -1.43 -38.81
N LEU A 104 -17.13 -2.30 -39.64
CA LEU A 104 -17.56 -2.57 -41.00
C LEU A 104 -18.97 -3.21 -41.03
N ASP A 105 -19.20 -4.27 -40.22
CA ASP A 105 -20.50 -4.94 -40.11
C ASP A 105 -21.64 -3.99 -39.75
N LEU A 106 -21.33 -2.97 -38.93
CA LEU A 106 -22.29 -1.95 -38.48
C LEU A 106 -22.38 -0.74 -39.45
N GLY A 107 -21.64 -0.75 -40.56
CA GLY A 107 -21.63 0.33 -41.52
C GLY A 107 -21.01 1.64 -41.01
N MET A 108 -20.18 1.56 -39.97
CA MET A 108 -19.47 2.72 -39.40
C MET A 108 -18.25 3.11 -40.23
N ILE A 109 -17.67 2.16 -40.94
CA ILE A 109 -16.55 2.35 -41.88
C ILE A 109 -16.85 1.62 -43.19
N THR A 110 -16.22 2.02 -44.24
CA THR A 110 -16.26 1.38 -45.56
C THR A 110 -15.30 0.18 -45.63
N GLN A 111 -15.47 -0.69 -46.63
CA GLN A 111 -14.53 -1.78 -46.87
C GLN A 111 -13.09 -1.25 -47.15
N ALA A 112 -12.94 -0.13 -47.86
CA ALA A 112 -11.64 0.44 -48.13
C ALA A 112 -10.92 0.94 -46.85
N GLU A 113 -11.64 1.63 -45.98
CA GLU A 113 -11.14 2.06 -44.66
C GLU A 113 -10.76 0.89 -43.76
N HIS A 114 -11.59 -0.19 -43.77
CA HIS A 114 -11.28 -1.42 -43.08
C HIS A 114 -9.96 -2.04 -43.55
N ASP A 115 -9.80 -2.21 -44.86
CA ASP A 115 -8.65 -2.88 -45.46
C ASP A 115 -7.36 -2.03 -45.26
N GLU A 116 -7.46 -0.71 -45.34
CA GLU A 116 -6.35 0.20 -45.04
C GLU A 116 -5.92 0.09 -43.58
N ALA A 117 -6.86 0.19 -42.63
CA ALA A 117 -6.58 0.09 -41.19
C ALA A 117 -6.09 -1.31 -40.79
N ALA A 118 -6.61 -2.38 -41.41
CA ALA A 118 -6.13 -3.73 -41.18
C ALA A 118 -4.73 -4.01 -41.69
N ALA A 119 -4.27 -3.27 -42.69
CA ALA A 119 -2.93 -3.36 -43.26
C ALA A 119 -1.90 -2.52 -42.49
N GLU A 120 -2.34 -1.54 -41.71
CA GLU A 120 -1.46 -0.67 -40.92
C GLU A 120 -0.72 -1.42 -39.83
N ASP A 121 0.60 -1.26 -39.76
CA ASP A 121 1.43 -1.82 -38.69
C ASP A 121 1.59 -0.79 -37.56
N ILE A 122 0.63 -0.78 -36.63
CA ILE A 122 0.66 0.11 -35.48
C ILE A 122 1.77 -0.22 -34.48
N TYR A 123 2.31 -1.44 -34.51
CA TYR A 123 3.33 -1.90 -33.58
C TYR A 123 4.72 -1.31 -33.87
N ALA A 124 4.94 -0.89 -35.12
CA ALA A 124 6.11 -0.10 -35.52
C ALA A 124 6.08 1.34 -34.97
N HIS A 125 4.91 1.82 -34.56
CA HIS A 125 4.69 3.20 -34.07
C HIS A 125 4.50 3.28 -32.56
N LEU A 126 4.65 2.17 -31.81
CA LEU A 126 4.52 2.17 -30.37
C LEU A 126 5.68 2.94 -29.72
N VAL A 127 5.37 4.07 -29.10
CA VAL A 127 6.32 4.91 -28.36
C VAL A 127 6.63 4.31 -26.97
N CYS A 128 5.67 3.62 -26.37
CA CYS A 128 5.84 2.98 -25.06
C CYS A 128 6.98 1.96 -25.00
N LYS A 129 7.43 1.39 -26.14
CA LYS A 129 8.61 0.52 -26.20
C LYS A 129 9.92 1.28 -25.96
N GLU A 130 9.97 2.58 -26.31
CA GLU A 130 11.16 3.42 -26.09
C GLU A 130 11.19 4.06 -24.70
N THR A 131 10.00 4.32 -24.13
CA THR A 131 9.87 4.93 -22.79
C THR A 131 9.74 3.90 -21.65
N ALA A 132 9.50 2.63 -22.00
CA ALA A 132 9.31 1.55 -21.02
C ALA A 132 10.56 1.29 -20.16
N ASP A 133 11.74 1.75 -20.59
CA ASP A 133 12.98 1.55 -19.84
C ASP A 133 13.27 2.62 -18.79
N GLU A 134 12.66 3.83 -18.82
CA GLU A 134 13.03 4.88 -17.86
C GLU A 134 11.89 5.62 -17.13
N GLU A 135 10.70 5.84 -17.70
CA GLU A 135 9.68 6.69 -17.02
C GLU A 135 8.36 6.00 -16.64
N SER A 136 7.88 4.98 -17.34
CA SER A 136 6.61 4.32 -17.01
C SER A 136 6.71 3.28 -15.89
N ASN A 137 7.92 2.93 -15.46
CA ASN A 137 8.24 2.14 -14.28
C ASN A 137 8.67 2.98 -13.08
N ALA A 138 8.37 4.27 -13.04
CA ALA A 138 8.59 5.08 -11.84
C ALA A 138 7.76 4.48 -10.69
N LYS A 139 8.38 3.52 -9.99
CA LYS A 139 7.83 2.94 -8.77
C LYS A 139 7.62 4.09 -7.80
N HIS A 140 6.40 4.28 -7.34
CA HIS A 140 6.18 5.20 -6.24
C HIS A 140 7.06 4.77 -5.07
N ASN A 141 7.75 5.69 -4.44
CA ASN A 141 8.50 5.36 -3.24
C ASN A 141 7.54 4.95 -2.10
N TRP A 142 8.10 4.39 -1.02
CA TRP A 142 7.31 3.94 0.12
C TRP A 142 6.47 5.04 0.75
N PHE A 143 6.97 6.28 0.72
CA PHE A 143 6.31 7.44 1.30
C PHE A 143 5.05 7.82 0.51
N VAL A 144 5.17 7.92 -0.81
CA VAL A 144 4.04 8.28 -1.68
C VAL A 144 2.89 7.28 -1.51
N GLU A 145 3.18 5.99 -1.46
CA GLU A 145 2.14 4.98 -1.23
C GLU A 145 1.48 5.11 0.15
N ALA A 146 2.27 5.39 1.20
CA ALA A 146 1.71 5.61 2.54
C ALA A 146 0.83 6.88 2.57
N ALA A 147 1.27 7.97 1.94
CA ALA A 147 0.47 9.19 1.82
C ALA A 147 -0.85 8.96 1.06
N VAL A 148 -0.81 8.23 -0.05
CA VAL A 148 -2.01 7.85 -0.81
C VAL A 148 -2.98 7.03 0.03
N GLN A 149 -2.49 6.11 0.86
CA GLN A 149 -3.35 5.32 1.76
C GLN A 149 -4.00 6.20 2.82
N GLN A 150 -3.26 7.13 3.44
CA GLN A 150 -3.82 8.06 4.41
C GLN A 150 -4.87 8.99 3.77
N ILE A 151 -4.56 9.62 2.63
CA ILE A 151 -5.51 10.47 1.90
C ILE A 151 -6.78 9.70 1.55
N LYS A 152 -6.64 8.45 1.11
CA LYS A 152 -7.80 7.60 0.80
C LYS A 152 -8.66 7.34 2.04
N ALA A 153 -8.06 7.03 3.18
CA ALA A 153 -8.77 6.86 4.45
C ALA A 153 -9.49 8.14 4.86
N ASP A 154 -8.81 9.29 4.80
CA ASP A 154 -9.37 10.59 5.15
C ASP A 154 -10.51 11.03 4.22
N LEU A 155 -10.42 10.75 2.92
CA LEU A 155 -11.53 11.00 1.98
C LEU A 155 -12.75 10.14 2.32
N MET A 156 -12.53 8.89 2.72
CA MET A 156 -13.62 8.02 3.14
C MET A 156 -14.25 8.47 4.45
N GLU A 157 -13.46 8.84 5.43
CA GLU A 157 -13.93 9.23 6.77
C GLU A 157 -14.46 10.67 6.80
N LYS A 158 -13.64 11.66 6.39
CA LYS A 158 -13.96 13.08 6.51
C LYS A 158 -14.91 13.59 5.41
N LYS A 159 -14.96 12.92 4.24
CA LYS A 159 -15.81 13.30 3.10
C LYS A 159 -16.90 12.26 2.79
N ASN A 160 -17.04 11.21 3.59
CA ASN A 160 -18.02 10.14 3.42
C ASN A 160 -17.98 9.49 2.02
N MET A 161 -16.78 9.39 1.41
CA MET A 161 -16.61 8.76 0.11
C MET A 161 -16.52 7.24 0.24
N THR A 162 -17.02 6.52 -0.76
CA THR A 162 -16.71 5.09 -0.90
C THR A 162 -15.26 4.89 -1.31
N ALA A 163 -14.69 3.72 -1.05
CA ALA A 163 -13.31 3.40 -1.44
C ALA A 163 -13.04 3.60 -2.95
N ALA A 164 -14.05 3.34 -3.80
CA ALA A 164 -13.96 3.56 -5.24
C ALA A 164 -13.95 5.05 -5.59
N GLN A 165 -14.79 5.85 -4.93
CA GLN A 165 -14.82 7.31 -5.12
C GLN A 165 -13.51 7.95 -4.67
N ALA A 166 -13.00 7.59 -3.50
CA ALA A 166 -11.73 8.08 -3.00
C ALA A 166 -10.57 7.73 -3.93
N SER A 167 -10.50 6.48 -4.43
CA SER A 167 -9.49 6.07 -5.41
C SER A 167 -9.62 6.86 -6.72
N ASN A 168 -10.82 7.05 -7.26
CA ASN A 168 -11.02 7.84 -8.46
C ASN A 168 -10.62 9.31 -8.24
N MET A 169 -10.93 9.88 -7.09
CA MET A 169 -10.53 11.24 -6.74
C MET A 169 -9.01 11.39 -6.72
N ILE A 170 -8.29 10.45 -6.11
CA ILE A 170 -6.82 10.48 -6.02
C ILE A 170 -6.17 10.37 -7.40
N TYR A 171 -6.59 9.42 -8.23
CA TYR A 171 -5.90 9.12 -9.49
C TYR A 171 -6.44 9.87 -10.71
N SER A 172 -7.64 10.45 -10.63
CA SER A 172 -8.29 11.11 -11.76
C SER A 172 -8.90 12.48 -11.42
N GLY A 173 -8.82 12.90 -10.16
CA GLY A 173 -9.43 14.15 -9.69
C GLY A 173 -8.56 15.39 -9.85
N GLY A 174 -7.35 15.27 -10.41
CA GLY A 174 -6.43 16.41 -10.58
C GLY A 174 -5.98 17.04 -9.26
N LEU A 175 -5.81 16.21 -8.21
CA LEU A 175 -5.44 16.71 -6.87
C LEU A 175 -4.01 17.25 -6.85
N GLN A 176 -3.81 18.32 -6.07
CA GLN A 176 -2.49 18.79 -5.65
C GLN A 176 -2.27 18.40 -4.19
N ILE A 177 -1.28 17.54 -3.95
CA ILE A 177 -1.01 16.97 -2.63
C ILE A 177 0.31 17.53 -2.10
N HIS A 178 0.24 18.22 -0.96
CA HIS A 178 1.41 18.71 -0.24
C HIS A 178 1.80 17.70 0.82
N THR A 179 2.85 16.95 0.56
CA THR A 179 3.34 15.90 1.47
C THR A 179 4.28 16.48 2.53
N THR A 180 4.46 15.74 3.63
CA THR A 180 5.40 16.06 4.71
C THR A 180 6.80 15.49 4.47
N MET A 181 7.01 14.80 3.33
CA MET A 181 8.24 14.12 2.99
C MET A 181 9.43 15.09 2.91
N ASP A 182 10.52 14.71 3.56
CA ASP A 182 11.84 15.27 3.28
C ASP A 182 12.56 14.37 2.28
N ALA A 183 12.79 14.87 1.07
CA ALA A 183 13.37 14.09 -0.02
C ALA A 183 14.78 13.55 0.33
N SER A 184 15.59 14.36 1.00
CA SER A 184 16.96 13.95 1.39
C SER A 184 16.95 12.87 2.47
N MET A 185 16.03 12.97 3.45
CA MET A 185 15.85 11.93 4.47
C MET A 185 15.33 10.64 3.84
N GLN A 186 14.37 10.74 2.90
CA GLN A 186 13.81 9.58 2.21
C GLN A 186 14.88 8.85 1.38
N GLU A 187 15.66 9.57 0.59
CA GLU A 187 16.77 9.01 -0.19
C GLU A 187 17.83 8.34 0.70
N THR A 188 18.19 9.00 1.80
CA THR A 188 19.16 8.45 2.77
C THR A 188 18.63 7.18 3.43
N ALA A 189 17.36 7.15 3.82
CA ALA A 189 16.73 5.99 4.43
C ALA A 189 16.64 4.82 3.43
N GLU A 190 16.26 5.08 2.18
CA GLU A 190 16.22 4.06 1.14
C GLU A 190 17.62 3.52 0.82
N ALA A 191 18.64 4.39 0.71
CA ALA A 191 20.00 3.97 0.48
C ALA A 191 20.54 3.08 1.63
N ALA A 192 20.24 3.44 2.88
CA ALA A 192 20.60 2.62 4.04
C ALA A 192 19.92 1.25 4.00
N MET A 193 18.64 1.20 3.64
CA MET A 193 17.88 -0.06 3.57
C MET A 193 18.27 -0.95 2.40
N LYS A 194 18.87 -0.39 1.35
CA LYS A 194 19.47 -1.13 0.22
C LYS A 194 20.88 -1.66 0.51
N ASN A 195 21.59 -1.02 1.42
CA ASN A 195 22.99 -1.37 1.74
C ASN A 195 23.06 -2.61 2.62
N ASP A 196 23.45 -3.74 2.04
CA ASP A 196 23.57 -5.02 2.75
C ASP A 196 24.56 -5.00 3.92
N ASN A 197 25.58 -4.13 3.89
CA ASN A 197 26.53 -4.00 4.99
C ASN A 197 25.93 -3.41 6.27
N MET A 198 24.74 -2.81 6.19
CA MET A 198 24.01 -2.30 7.36
C MET A 198 23.25 -3.39 8.11
N PHE A 199 23.21 -4.62 7.58
CA PHE A 199 22.45 -5.72 8.15
C PHE A 199 23.38 -6.89 8.55
N PRO A 200 22.96 -7.68 9.55
CA PRO A 200 23.67 -8.94 9.85
C PRO A 200 23.72 -9.83 8.61
N ALA A 201 24.79 -10.61 8.49
CA ALA A 201 24.85 -11.65 7.47
C ALA A 201 23.64 -12.59 7.66
N GLY A 202 22.78 -12.63 6.66
CA GLY A 202 21.60 -13.49 6.65
C GLY A 202 21.99 -14.94 6.35
N ASP A 203 21.02 -15.83 6.41
CA ASP A 203 21.16 -17.26 6.04
C ASP A 203 21.16 -17.49 4.51
N GLY A 204 21.22 -16.42 3.72
CA GLY A 204 21.19 -16.46 2.25
C GLY A 204 19.81 -16.74 1.65
N LYS A 205 18.78 -16.88 2.49
CA LYS A 205 17.44 -17.21 2.00
C LYS A 205 16.75 -15.99 1.39
N MET A 206 15.95 -16.27 0.38
CA MET A 206 15.09 -15.35 -0.33
C MET A 206 13.66 -15.88 -0.36
N ASP A 207 12.70 -15.03 -0.04
CA ASP A 207 11.28 -15.33 -0.17
C ASP A 207 10.84 -14.99 -1.58
N VAL A 208 10.21 -15.96 -2.22
CA VAL A 208 9.71 -15.90 -3.60
C VAL A 208 8.19 -15.88 -3.55
N THR A 209 7.59 -14.89 -4.19
CA THR A 209 6.16 -14.85 -4.48
C THR A 209 5.97 -14.76 -5.98
N TYR A 210 5.26 -15.73 -6.55
CA TYR A 210 4.94 -15.78 -7.95
C TYR A 210 3.42 -15.68 -8.14
N LEU A 211 3.02 -14.58 -8.78
CA LEU A 211 1.63 -14.35 -9.17
C LEU A 211 1.49 -14.77 -10.63
N ILE A 212 0.51 -15.60 -10.93
CA ILE A 212 0.23 -16.07 -12.29
C ILE A 212 -1.27 -16.03 -12.54
N SER A 213 -1.64 -15.53 -13.70
CA SER A 213 -3.01 -15.51 -14.20
C SER A 213 -3.08 -16.31 -15.48
N VAL A 214 -4.03 -17.22 -15.53
CA VAL A 214 -4.25 -18.12 -16.67
C VAL A 214 -5.68 -17.98 -17.19
N LEU A 215 -5.84 -18.10 -18.51
CA LEU A 215 -7.13 -18.08 -19.19
C LEU A 215 -7.42 -19.48 -19.73
N ASP A 216 -8.63 -19.99 -19.44
CA ASP A 216 -9.15 -21.20 -20.11
C ASP A 216 -9.53 -20.85 -21.56
N THR A 217 -8.83 -21.45 -22.51
CA THR A 217 -8.99 -21.21 -23.95
C THR A 217 -10.20 -21.91 -24.56
N GLN A 218 -10.80 -22.87 -23.85
CA GLN A 218 -11.99 -23.56 -24.33
C GLN A 218 -13.25 -22.69 -24.25
N ASN A 219 -13.25 -21.67 -23.35
CA ASN A 219 -14.35 -20.72 -23.17
C ASN A 219 -13.83 -19.27 -23.01
N PRO A 220 -13.16 -18.69 -24.00
CA PRO A 220 -12.46 -17.42 -23.84
C PRO A 220 -13.36 -16.18 -23.62
N ASP A 221 -14.68 -16.33 -23.82
CA ASP A 221 -15.63 -15.21 -23.79
C ASP A 221 -16.34 -14.99 -22.44
N GLU A 222 -16.15 -15.88 -21.47
CA GLU A 222 -16.70 -15.71 -20.13
C GLU A 222 -15.68 -15.05 -19.18
N SER A 223 -16.05 -13.95 -18.55
CA SER A 223 -15.21 -13.27 -17.54
C SER A 223 -14.90 -14.11 -16.29
N SER A 224 -15.47 -15.31 -16.19
CA SER A 224 -15.23 -16.30 -15.13
C SER A 224 -14.09 -17.27 -15.44
N ASN A 225 -13.52 -17.25 -16.63
CA ASN A 225 -12.55 -18.25 -17.10
C ASN A 225 -11.10 -17.85 -16.88
N GLN A 226 -10.86 -16.68 -16.28
CA GLN A 226 -9.54 -16.26 -15.83
C GLN A 226 -9.33 -16.64 -14.37
N SER A 227 -8.32 -17.46 -14.10
CA SER A 227 -7.92 -17.87 -12.76
C SER A 227 -6.62 -17.18 -12.34
N HIS A 228 -6.55 -16.77 -11.07
CA HIS A 228 -5.39 -16.09 -10.49
C HIS A 228 -4.81 -16.95 -9.38
N TYR A 229 -3.53 -17.19 -9.42
CA TYR A 229 -2.82 -17.99 -8.43
C TYR A 229 -1.67 -17.18 -7.81
N GLU A 230 -1.51 -17.32 -6.51
CA GLU A 230 -0.34 -16.87 -5.77
C GLU A 230 0.39 -18.09 -5.24
N LYS A 231 1.62 -18.32 -5.69
CA LYS A 231 2.50 -19.41 -5.23
C LYS A 231 3.70 -18.81 -4.50
N LYS A 232 4.07 -19.40 -3.36
CA LYS A 232 5.16 -18.92 -2.50
C LYS A 232 6.14 -20.03 -2.19
N THR A 233 7.43 -19.69 -2.11
CA THR A 233 8.50 -20.57 -1.63
C THR A 233 9.63 -19.74 -1.04
N THR A 234 10.56 -20.43 -0.38
CA THR A 234 11.83 -19.83 0.07
C THR A 234 12.98 -20.57 -0.61
N VAL A 235 13.92 -19.83 -1.18
CA VAL A 235 15.04 -20.33 -1.96
C VAL A 235 16.36 -19.73 -1.48
N THR A 236 17.49 -20.26 -1.95
CA THR A 236 18.83 -19.78 -1.60
C THR A 236 19.58 -19.20 -2.81
N SER A 237 19.01 -19.29 -4.01
CA SER A 237 19.60 -18.77 -5.24
C SER A 237 18.52 -18.34 -6.24
N GLN A 238 18.91 -17.46 -7.17
CA GLN A 238 18.05 -17.04 -8.28
C GLN A 238 17.70 -18.26 -9.16
N ALA A 239 18.64 -19.19 -9.38
CA ALA A 239 18.38 -20.40 -10.16
C ALA A 239 17.27 -21.28 -9.55
N GLU A 240 17.19 -21.37 -8.22
CA GLU A 240 16.09 -22.06 -7.54
C GLU A 240 14.76 -21.31 -7.71
N ALA A 241 14.78 -19.97 -7.69
CA ALA A 241 13.58 -19.15 -7.95
C ALA A 241 13.08 -19.35 -9.39
N ASP A 242 13.97 -19.35 -10.37
CA ASP A 242 13.64 -19.58 -11.78
C ASP A 242 13.10 -21.02 -12.00
N ALA A 243 13.68 -22.03 -11.35
CA ALA A 243 13.19 -23.39 -11.37
C ALA A 243 11.79 -23.52 -10.75
N PHE A 244 11.53 -22.80 -9.66
CA PHE A 244 10.20 -22.74 -9.06
C PHE A 244 9.18 -22.12 -10.01
N VAL A 245 9.50 -21.02 -10.68
CA VAL A 245 8.63 -20.40 -11.69
C VAL A 245 8.34 -21.40 -12.82
N ALA A 246 9.36 -22.08 -13.32
CA ALA A 246 9.19 -23.09 -14.37
C ALA A 246 8.25 -24.22 -13.94
N SER A 247 8.40 -24.74 -12.72
CA SER A 247 7.53 -25.80 -12.19
C SER A 247 6.06 -25.35 -12.03
N VAL A 248 5.83 -24.11 -11.62
CA VAL A 248 4.47 -23.54 -11.50
C VAL A 248 3.84 -23.34 -12.88
N LYS A 249 4.63 -22.90 -13.86
CA LYS A 249 4.16 -22.80 -15.26
C LYS A 249 3.81 -24.17 -15.83
N GLU A 250 4.63 -25.19 -15.59
CA GLU A 250 4.35 -26.56 -16.01
C GLU A 250 3.08 -27.15 -15.34
N GLU A 251 2.83 -26.78 -14.06
CA GLU A 251 1.62 -27.18 -13.32
C GLU A 251 0.35 -26.56 -13.89
N LEU A 252 0.41 -25.28 -14.30
CA LEU A 252 -0.79 -24.45 -14.56
C LEU A 252 -1.04 -24.18 -16.05
N LEU A 253 -0.06 -24.36 -16.92
CA LEU A 253 -0.18 -24.13 -18.36
C LEU A 253 -0.20 -25.47 -19.09
N ASP A 254 -1.29 -25.71 -19.82
CA ASP A 254 -1.50 -26.89 -20.66
C ASP A 254 -2.11 -26.46 -22.02
N GLU A 255 -2.58 -27.44 -22.80
CA GLU A 255 -3.22 -27.14 -24.10
C GLU A 255 -4.51 -26.30 -23.99
N THR A 256 -5.10 -26.23 -22.80
CA THR A 256 -6.36 -25.55 -22.50
C THR A 256 -6.20 -24.26 -21.71
N HIS A 257 -5.02 -23.97 -21.17
CA HIS A 257 -4.73 -22.81 -20.34
C HIS A 257 -3.59 -21.98 -20.92
N THR A 258 -3.87 -20.69 -21.17
CA THR A 258 -2.88 -19.73 -21.68
C THR A 258 -2.48 -18.73 -20.61
N LEU A 259 -1.20 -18.41 -20.55
CA LEU A 259 -0.67 -17.37 -19.66
C LEU A 259 -1.22 -16.01 -20.06
N VAL A 260 -1.83 -15.30 -19.10
CA VAL A 260 -2.31 -13.92 -19.28
C VAL A 260 -1.33 -12.93 -18.68
N LEU A 261 -0.90 -13.19 -17.46
CA LEU A 261 0.02 -12.32 -16.71
C LEU A 261 0.81 -13.19 -15.73
N ASP A 262 2.09 -12.88 -15.58
CA ASP A 262 2.87 -13.38 -14.46
C ASP A 262 3.76 -12.29 -13.86
N LYS A 263 4.01 -12.42 -12.56
CA LYS A 263 4.90 -11.51 -11.83
C LYS A 263 5.67 -12.29 -10.79
N LEU A 264 6.98 -12.33 -10.96
CA LEU A 264 7.90 -12.86 -9.96
C LEU A 264 8.36 -11.74 -9.03
N THR A 265 8.24 -11.98 -7.73
CA THR A 265 8.81 -11.11 -6.70
C THR A 265 9.77 -11.93 -5.85
N VAL A 266 11.03 -11.51 -5.81
CA VAL A 266 12.07 -12.12 -4.97
C VAL A 266 12.52 -11.07 -3.96
N SER A 267 12.53 -11.43 -2.68
CA SER A 267 12.95 -10.55 -1.60
C SER A 267 13.80 -11.31 -0.60
N LYS A 268 14.73 -10.61 0.08
CA LYS A 268 15.52 -11.23 1.16
C LYS A 268 14.60 -11.63 2.31
N SER A 269 14.78 -12.83 2.88
CA SER A 269 13.98 -13.31 4.00
C SER A 269 14.13 -12.43 5.24
N LEU A 270 15.37 -12.00 5.55
CA LEU A 270 15.61 -11.02 6.60
C LEU A 270 15.17 -9.64 6.12
N GLN A 271 14.07 -9.16 6.63
CA GLN A 271 13.46 -7.89 6.30
C GLN A 271 13.64 -6.86 7.41
N ALA A 272 13.52 -5.58 7.05
CA ALA A 272 13.52 -4.45 7.97
C ALA A 272 12.57 -3.35 7.46
N ALA A 273 12.16 -2.47 8.36
CA ALA A 273 11.38 -1.28 8.03
C ALA A 273 11.86 -0.10 8.90
N MET A 274 11.69 1.12 8.42
CA MET A 274 12.13 2.35 9.08
C MET A 274 11.09 3.44 8.93
N VAL A 275 10.95 4.27 9.98
CA VAL A 275 10.16 5.51 9.98
C VAL A 275 11.04 6.61 10.57
N ILE A 276 11.04 7.79 9.95
CA ILE A 276 11.61 9.02 10.46
C ILE A 276 10.48 10.02 10.62
N MET A 277 10.30 10.54 11.83
CA MET A 277 9.20 11.45 12.18
C MET A 277 9.74 12.68 12.90
N ASP A 278 9.15 13.84 12.61
CA ASP A 278 9.34 15.04 13.40
C ASP A 278 8.46 14.93 14.66
N GLN A 279 9.11 14.83 15.81
CA GLN A 279 8.41 14.70 17.09
C GLN A 279 7.62 15.96 17.50
N SER A 280 7.94 17.11 16.92
CA SER A 280 7.30 18.38 17.31
C SER A 280 5.89 18.55 16.76
N ASN A 281 5.55 17.83 15.67
CA ASN A 281 4.30 18.03 14.94
C ASN A 281 3.72 16.74 14.31
N GLY A 282 4.33 15.58 14.51
CA GLY A 282 3.84 14.29 13.96
C GLY A 282 4.10 14.06 12.48
N GLU A 283 4.77 14.98 11.79
CA GLU A 283 5.08 14.81 10.37
C GLU A 283 6.03 13.63 10.14
N VAL A 284 5.63 12.67 9.34
CA VAL A 284 6.52 11.62 8.83
C VAL A 284 7.39 12.25 7.74
N LYS A 285 8.70 12.23 7.94
CA LYS A 285 9.68 12.80 7.01
C LYS A 285 10.20 11.76 6.02
N ALA A 286 10.31 10.50 6.46
CA ALA A 286 10.70 9.40 5.60
C ALA A 286 10.12 8.07 6.12
N ILE A 287 9.86 7.14 5.20
CA ILE A 287 9.39 5.80 5.53
C ILE A 287 9.93 4.79 4.51
N VAL A 288 10.43 3.66 4.99
CA VAL A 288 10.86 2.54 4.14
C VAL A 288 10.25 1.25 4.67
N GLY A 289 9.42 0.61 3.86
CA GLY A 289 8.62 -0.56 4.26
C GLY A 289 9.27 -1.91 3.99
N GLY A 290 10.53 -1.94 3.54
CA GLY A 290 11.23 -3.19 3.27
C GLY A 290 12.73 -3.00 3.03
N ARG A 291 13.51 -4.08 3.17
CA ARG A 291 14.94 -4.12 2.87
C ARG A 291 15.17 -4.39 1.38
N GLY A 292 16.16 -3.73 0.80
CA GLY A 292 16.51 -3.86 -0.61
C GLY A 292 15.68 -2.97 -1.53
N GLU A 293 15.71 -3.27 -2.83
CA GLU A 293 14.90 -2.56 -3.81
C GLU A 293 13.41 -2.81 -3.59
N LYS A 294 12.61 -1.75 -3.71
CA LYS A 294 11.15 -1.89 -3.68
C LYS A 294 10.70 -2.64 -4.94
N PRO A 295 10.05 -3.81 -4.82
CA PRO A 295 9.80 -4.68 -5.97
C PRO A 295 8.72 -4.15 -6.93
N GLY A 296 7.96 -3.14 -6.55
CA GLY A 296 6.88 -2.55 -7.35
C GLY A 296 5.95 -1.71 -6.50
N ASP A 297 4.83 -1.29 -7.08
CA ASP A 297 3.77 -0.59 -6.38
C ASP A 297 2.80 -1.55 -5.68
N SER A 298 2.06 -1.03 -4.70
CA SER A 298 1.09 -1.78 -3.89
C SER A 298 1.69 -3.00 -3.17
N VAL A 299 2.96 -2.92 -2.79
CA VAL A 299 3.63 -3.96 -2.02
C VAL A 299 3.42 -3.77 -0.52
N PHE A 300 3.52 -4.87 0.23
CA PHE A 300 3.34 -4.88 1.67
C PHE A 300 4.35 -3.97 2.38
N ASN A 301 3.85 -2.88 2.98
CA ASN A 301 4.66 -1.92 3.72
C ASN A 301 4.82 -2.37 5.18
N ARG A 302 5.99 -2.91 5.54
CA ARG A 302 6.24 -3.42 6.89
C ARG A 302 6.29 -2.34 7.96
N ALA A 303 6.47 -1.08 7.58
CA ALA A 303 6.49 0.01 8.54
C ALA A 303 5.08 0.35 9.06
N THR A 304 4.04 0.14 8.24
CA THR A 304 2.65 0.48 8.58
C THR A 304 1.74 -0.73 8.74
N GLN A 305 2.06 -1.87 8.10
CA GLN A 305 1.15 -3.02 8.00
C GLN A 305 1.65 -4.26 8.77
N ALA A 306 2.97 -4.35 9.07
CA ALA A 306 3.49 -5.48 9.83
C ALA A 306 3.33 -5.22 11.32
N LEU A 307 2.52 -6.04 11.97
CA LEU A 307 2.39 -6.05 13.41
C LEU A 307 3.40 -7.03 14.01
N ARG A 308 4.21 -6.56 14.94
CA ARG A 308 5.24 -7.35 15.60
C ARG A 308 5.29 -7.04 17.09
N GLN A 309 5.74 -8.01 17.87
CA GLN A 309 6.08 -7.79 19.27
C GLN A 309 7.35 -6.96 19.38
N GLN A 310 7.29 -5.84 20.08
CA GLN A 310 8.38 -4.85 20.16
C GLN A 310 9.49 -5.23 21.12
N GLY A 311 9.28 -6.28 21.93
CA GLY A 311 10.26 -6.67 22.92
C GLY A 311 10.55 -5.54 23.90
N SER A 312 11.79 -5.40 24.29
CA SER A 312 12.25 -4.46 25.34
C SER A 312 12.00 -2.99 25.02
N THR A 313 11.72 -2.61 23.77
CA THR A 313 11.34 -1.22 23.43
C THR A 313 9.96 -0.85 23.97
N MET A 314 9.17 -1.81 24.43
CA MET A 314 7.90 -1.54 25.08
C MET A 314 8.06 -1.12 26.58
N LYS A 315 9.16 -1.46 27.23
CA LYS A 315 9.38 -1.18 28.67
C LYS A 315 9.21 0.28 29.07
N PRO A 316 9.79 1.27 28.32
CA PRO A 316 9.55 2.67 28.59
C PRO A 316 8.08 3.06 28.51
N LEU A 317 7.37 2.57 27.51
CA LEU A 317 5.98 2.97 27.21
C LEU A 317 4.96 2.29 28.14
N ALA A 318 5.10 0.99 28.38
CA ALA A 318 4.14 0.22 29.17
C ALA A 318 4.39 0.26 30.68
N ALA A 319 5.62 0.51 31.12
CA ALA A 319 5.96 0.43 32.53
C ALA A 319 6.53 1.73 33.11
N TYR A 320 7.63 2.23 32.55
CA TYR A 320 8.38 3.30 33.22
C TYR A 320 7.75 4.68 33.05
N ALA A 321 7.29 5.07 31.85
CA ALA A 321 6.63 6.35 31.63
C ALA A 321 5.34 6.47 32.46
N PRO A 322 4.43 5.48 32.47
CA PRO A 322 3.27 5.52 33.37
C PRO A 322 3.62 5.61 34.85
N ALA A 323 4.66 4.87 35.30
CA ALA A 323 5.08 4.90 36.71
C ALA A 323 5.65 6.27 37.12
N ILE A 324 6.40 6.93 36.25
CA ILE A 324 6.95 8.26 36.52
C ILE A 324 5.85 9.31 36.41
N ASP A 325 4.99 9.24 35.40
CA ASP A 325 3.92 10.21 35.17
C ASP A 325 2.90 10.25 36.31
N THR A 326 2.54 9.09 36.83
CA THR A 326 1.64 8.98 38.00
C THR A 326 2.32 9.38 39.31
N GLY A 327 3.63 9.60 39.31
CA GLY A 327 4.42 9.92 40.51
C GLY A 327 4.68 8.72 41.41
N LEU A 328 4.38 7.51 40.94
CA LEU A 328 4.60 6.26 41.69
C LEU A 328 6.09 5.98 41.90
N LEU A 329 6.89 6.25 40.90
CA LEU A 329 8.35 6.07 40.90
C LEU A 329 9.04 7.31 40.31
N MET A 330 10.31 7.46 40.68
CA MET A 330 11.24 8.42 40.08
C MET A 330 12.44 7.67 39.53
N PRO A 331 13.25 8.28 38.64
CA PRO A 331 14.46 7.62 38.11
C PRO A 331 15.42 7.11 39.19
N GLY A 332 15.44 7.75 40.37
CA GLY A 332 16.25 7.35 41.53
C GLY A 332 15.57 6.35 42.49
N SER A 333 14.32 6.02 42.30
CA SER A 333 13.61 5.03 43.13
C SER A 333 14.24 3.66 43.01
N ILE A 334 14.33 2.93 44.12
CA ILE A 334 14.98 1.62 44.18
C ILE A 334 13.90 0.52 44.12
N ILE A 335 14.11 -0.42 43.20
CA ILE A 335 13.37 -1.67 43.07
C ILE A 335 14.34 -2.82 43.30
N ILE A 336 13.92 -3.85 44.04
CA ILE A 336 14.75 -5.03 44.29
C ILE A 336 14.70 -5.95 43.08
N ASP A 337 15.85 -6.14 42.42
CA ASP A 337 16.02 -7.12 41.34
C ASP A 337 16.27 -8.52 41.97
N GLU A 338 15.23 -9.32 41.98
CA GLU A 338 15.18 -10.65 42.59
C GLU A 338 14.19 -11.56 41.82
N PRO A 339 14.29 -12.88 41.94
CA PRO A 339 13.31 -13.79 41.36
C PRO A 339 11.87 -13.47 41.81
N VAL A 340 10.96 -13.35 40.84
CA VAL A 340 9.52 -13.10 41.08
C VAL A 340 8.68 -13.99 40.18
N THR A 341 7.43 -14.23 40.62
CA THR A 341 6.47 -15.02 39.85
C THR A 341 5.11 -14.33 39.86
N TYR A 342 4.52 -14.18 38.66
CA TYR A 342 3.20 -13.62 38.44
C TYR A 342 2.34 -14.61 37.64
N GLY A 343 1.24 -15.09 38.20
CA GLY A 343 0.35 -16.02 37.49
C GLY A 343 1.03 -17.29 36.97
N GLY A 344 2.05 -17.80 37.71
CA GLY A 344 2.82 -18.98 37.29
C GLY A 344 3.95 -18.70 36.32
N TRP A 345 4.11 -17.45 35.85
CA TRP A 345 5.21 -17.02 34.97
C TRP A 345 6.29 -16.25 35.76
N SER A 346 7.55 -16.61 35.53
CA SER A 346 8.71 -16.02 36.21
C SER A 346 9.64 -15.34 35.21
N PRO A 347 9.61 -13.98 35.09
CA PRO A 347 10.53 -13.26 34.21
C PRO A 347 11.99 -13.42 34.67
N LYS A 348 12.91 -13.54 33.72
CA LYS A 348 14.35 -13.57 33.96
C LYS A 348 15.00 -12.41 33.23
N ASN A 349 16.06 -11.83 33.86
CA ASN A 349 16.95 -10.93 33.14
C ASN A 349 17.67 -11.68 32.01
N TRP A 350 18.12 -10.96 30.98
CA TRP A 350 18.70 -11.55 29.78
C TRP A 350 19.98 -12.36 30.08
N ASP A 351 20.73 -11.98 31.13
CA ASP A 351 21.93 -12.65 31.59
C ASP A 351 21.68 -13.70 32.70
N GLY A 352 20.42 -13.86 33.10
CA GLY A 352 19.99 -14.79 34.16
C GLY A 352 20.40 -14.39 35.58
N LYS A 353 20.95 -13.18 35.79
CA LYS A 353 21.44 -12.70 37.07
C LYS A 353 20.47 -11.74 37.73
N TYR A 354 20.58 -11.64 39.06
CA TYR A 354 19.84 -10.70 39.90
C TYR A 354 20.85 -9.94 40.77
N ILE A 355 20.72 -8.61 40.80
CA ILE A 355 21.72 -7.73 41.47
C ILE A 355 21.19 -7.01 42.71
N GLY A 356 19.95 -7.33 43.16
CA GLY A 356 19.35 -6.75 44.36
C GLY A 356 18.87 -5.31 44.19
N PRO A 357 19.14 -4.40 45.15
CA PRO A 357 18.68 -3.02 45.09
C PRO A 357 19.19 -2.28 43.85
N THR A 358 18.27 -1.84 43.00
CA THR A 358 18.60 -1.27 41.69
C THR A 358 17.70 -0.07 41.39
N THR A 359 18.25 1.05 40.94
CA THR A 359 17.44 2.21 40.61
C THR A 359 16.63 1.99 39.32
N VAL A 360 15.50 2.68 39.17
CA VAL A 360 14.70 2.71 37.96
C VAL A 360 15.56 3.06 36.74
N ARG A 361 16.43 4.08 36.88
CA ARG A 361 17.39 4.51 35.83
C ARG A 361 18.29 3.35 35.38
N GLN A 362 18.86 2.59 36.31
CA GLN A 362 19.66 1.40 35.97
C GLN A 362 18.81 0.31 35.32
N GLY A 363 17.56 0.12 35.76
CA GLY A 363 16.62 -0.82 35.17
C GLY A 363 16.32 -0.52 33.69
N ILE A 364 16.14 0.77 33.37
CA ILE A 364 15.98 1.24 31.97
C ILE A 364 17.27 1.05 31.21
N TRP A 365 18.37 1.49 31.74
CA TRP A 365 19.70 1.51 31.11
C TRP A 365 20.20 0.12 30.72
N HIS A 366 20.01 -0.83 31.64
CA HIS A 366 20.40 -2.23 31.43
C HIS A 366 19.27 -3.08 30.84
N SER A 367 18.13 -2.47 30.51
CA SER A 367 16.96 -3.18 29.98
C SER A 367 16.55 -4.38 30.83
N MET A 368 16.49 -4.21 32.15
CA MET A 368 16.22 -5.28 33.09
C MET A 368 14.76 -5.72 33.02
N ASN A 369 14.55 -7.01 32.79
CA ASN A 369 13.21 -7.57 32.62
C ASN A 369 12.41 -7.56 33.91
N VAL A 370 13.04 -8.00 35.02
CA VAL A 370 12.38 -8.11 36.30
C VAL A 370 11.92 -6.74 36.80
N LEU A 371 12.75 -5.70 36.68
CA LEU A 371 12.38 -4.37 37.12
C LEU A 371 11.21 -3.81 36.27
N ALA A 372 11.23 -4.02 34.96
CA ALA A 372 10.15 -3.58 34.09
C ALA A 372 8.82 -4.24 34.44
N VAL A 373 8.82 -5.56 34.67
CA VAL A 373 7.63 -6.29 35.05
C VAL A 373 7.12 -5.86 36.45
N LYS A 374 8.02 -5.71 37.43
CA LYS A 374 7.65 -5.19 38.75
C LYS A 374 7.02 -3.80 38.63
N THR A 375 7.64 -2.90 37.84
CA THR A 375 7.11 -1.55 37.63
C THR A 375 5.72 -1.58 36.98
N PHE A 376 5.51 -2.39 35.93
CA PHE A 376 4.21 -2.59 35.30
C PHE A 376 3.15 -3.08 36.29
N MET A 377 3.49 -4.04 37.11
CA MET A 377 2.58 -4.57 38.12
C MET A 377 2.26 -3.54 39.22
N MET A 378 3.20 -2.65 39.54
CA MET A 378 2.96 -1.55 40.50
C MET A 378 2.07 -0.46 39.88
N VAL A 379 2.21 -0.15 38.60
CA VAL A 379 1.33 0.77 37.84
C VAL A 379 -0.08 0.20 37.74
N GLY A 380 -0.20 -1.10 37.58
CA GLY A 380 -1.44 -1.82 37.31
C GLY A 380 -1.74 -1.94 35.83
N ALA A 381 -2.25 -3.11 35.43
CA ALA A 381 -2.45 -3.47 34.04
C ALA A 381 -3.45 -2.56 33.31
N ASP A 382 -4.54 -2.16 33.97
CA ASP A 382 -5.53 -1.25 33.37
C ASP A 382 -4.95 0.14 33.10
N THR A 383 -4.19 0.69 34.07
CA THR A 383 -3.53 1.99 33.88
C THR A 383 -2.51 1.92 32.77
N ALA A 384 -1.64 0.92 32.77
CA ALA A 384 -0.65 0.74 31.71
C ALA A 384 -1.30 0.59 30.32
N TYR A 385 -2.39 -0.16 30.23
CA TYR A 385 -3.17 -0.34 29.00
C TYR A 385 -3.75 0.98 28.49
N GLN A 386 -4.30 1.82 29.38
CA GLN A 386 -4.81 3.14 29.01
C GLN A 386 -3.71 4.04 28.45
N TYR A 387 -2.53 4.08 29.08
CA TYR A 387 -1.39 4.82 28.53
C TYR A 387 -0.99 4.33 27.15
N LEU A 388 -1.04 3.02 26.89
CA LEU A 388 -0.74 2.50 25.56
C LEU A 388 -1.78 2.94 24.51
N LEU A 389 -3.06 2.98 24.85
CA LEU A 389 -4.09 3.58 23.99
C LEU A 389 -3.81 5.06 23.73
N ASP A 390 -3.49 5.82 24.77
CA ASP A 390 -3.19 7.24 24.68
C ASP A 390 -1.91 7.51 23.88
N PHE A 391 -0.95 6.58 23.84
CA PHE A 391 0.21 6.61 22.93
C PHE A 391 -0.12 6.28 21.47
N GLY A 392 -1.38 6.03 21.13
CA GLY A 392 -1.86 5.80 19.78
C GLY A 392 -1.74 4.36 19.26
N PHE A 393 -1.56 3.36 20.13
CA PHE A 393 -1.58 1.96 19.71
C PHE A 393 -3.01 1.48 19.45
N THR A 394 -3.27 1.04 18.22
CA THR A 394 -4.61 0.68 17.75
C THR A 394 -4.89 -0.83 17.79
N THR A 395 -3.85 -1.66 17.90
CA THR A 395 -3.93 -3.13 17.76
C THR A 395 -3.85 -3.87 19.10
N ILE A 396 -3.74 -3.15 20.21
CA ILE A 396 -3.77 -3.74 21.55
C ILE A 396 -5.20 -4.06 21.98
N ASP A 397 -5.37 -5.11 22.77
CA ASP A 397 -6.67 -5.55 23.27
C ASP A 397 -6.62 -5.96 24.74
N GLU A 398 -7.76 -6.35 25.33
CA GLU A 398 -7.89 -6.73 26.74
C GLU A 398 -6.91 -7.84 27.18
N ARG A 399 -6.46 -8.69 26.28
CA ARG A 399 -5.48 -9.76 26.58
C ARG A 399 -4.09 -9.21 26.88
N ASP A 400 -3.83 -7.98 26.43
CA ASP A 400 -2.56 -7.27 26.64
C ASP A 400 -2.49 -6.62 28.03
N LYS A 401 -3.55 -6.69 28.85
CA LYS A 401 -3.53 -6.36 30.28
C LYS A 401 -2.80 -7.44 31.10
N ALA A 402 -1.61 -7.79 30.69
CA ALA A 402 -0.82 -8.88 31.22
C ALA A 402 0.62 -8.46 31.54
N ALA A 403 1.26 -9.11 32.50
CA ALA A 403 2.64 -8.79 32.89
C ALA A 403 3.65 -8.92 31.73
N THR A 404 3.37 -9.74 30.71
CA THR A 404 4.17 -9.91 29.51
C THR A 404 4.25 -8.65 28.65
N THR A 405 3.23 -7.79 28.72
CA THR A 405 3.16 -6.51 27.98
C THR A 405 4.29 -5.57 28.40
N ALA A 406 4.72 -5.62 29.65
CA ALA A 406 5.91 -4.88 30.11
C ALA A 406 7.17 -5.19 29.28
N LEU A 407 7.26 -6.37 28.68
CA LEU A 407 8.40 -6.82 27.88
C LEU A 407 8.09 -6.85 26.37
N GLY A 408 6.96 -6.28 25.94
CA GLY A 408 6.51 -6.25 24.56
C GLY A 408 5.90 -7.55 24.07
N GLY A 409 5.48 -8.43 24.98
CA GLY A 409 4.75 -9.66 24.66
C GLY A 409 3.28 -9.38 24.37
N LEU A 410 2.99 -8.64 23.31
CA LEU A 410 1.66 -8.26 22.88
C LEU A 410 0.98 -9.37 22.06
N THR A 411 -0.34 -9.43 22.10
CA THR A 411 -1.16 -10.42 21.40
C THR A 411 -1.00 -10.34 19.87
N GLN A 412 -1.14 -9.16 19.30
CA GLN A 412 -0.98 -8.93 17.88
C GLN A 412 0.36 -8.24 17.57
N GLY A 413 0.90 -7.48 18.50
CA GLY A 413 1.99 -6.56 18.27
C GLY A 413 1.50 -5.22 17.73
N VAL A 414 2.43 -4.34 17.39
CA VAL A 414 2.16 -3.00 16.86
C VAL A 414 3.05 -2.73 15.64
N SER A 415 2.72 -1.69 14.87
CA SER A 415 3.52 -1.26 13.71
C SER A 415 4.74 -0.44 14.13
N VAL A 416 5.72 -0.32 13.23
CA VAL A 416 6.88 0.57 13.41
C VAL A 416 6.41 2.03 13.49
N LEU A 417 5.40 2.41 12.70
CA LEU A 417 4.85 3.76 12.68
C LEU A 417 4.25 4.14 14.04
N GLU A 418 3.38 3.30 14.60
CA GLU A 418 2.79 3.52 15.94
C GLU A 418 3.86 3.59 17.04
N GLN A 419 4.83 2.69 17.00
CA GLN A 419 5.94 2.70 17.95
C GLN A 419 6.77 3.99 17.86
N THR A 420 7.00 4.50 16.64
CA THR A 420 7.72 5.75 16.42
C THR A 420 6.94 6.94 16.98
N ALA A 421 5.63 7.01 16.76
CA ALA A 421 4.76 8.05 17.30
C ALA A 421 4.71 8.05 18.83
N ALA A 422 4.65 6.87 19.44
CA ALA A 422 4.71 6.73 20.90
C ALA A 422 6.02 7.26 21.48
N TYR A 423 7.16 6.98 20.83
CA TYR A 423 8.44 7.55 21.27
C TYR A 423 8.58 9.03 20.96
N ALA A 424 8.03 9.52 19.85
CA ALA A 424 7.94 10.95 19.56
C ALA A 424 7.20 11.71 20.66
N THR A 425 6.15 11.11 21.22
CA THR A 425 5.39 11.66 22.35
C THR A 425 6.26 11.85 23.60
N ILE A 426 7.15 10.91 23.90
CA ILE A 426 8.12 11.09 25.00
C ILE A 426 9.10 12.23 24.68
N ALA A 427 9.60 12.28 23.44
CA ALA A 427 10.63 13.22 23.01
C ALA A 427 10.15 14.66 22.97
N ASN A 428 8.85 14.91 22.79
CA ASN A 428 8.27 16.25 22.68
C ASN A 428 7.64 16.78 24.00
N GLY A 429 7.90 16.12 25.11
CA GLY A 429 7.36 16.55 26.43
C GLY A 429 5.94 16.03 26.71
N GLY A 430 5.51 14.97 26.05
CA GLY A 430 4.32 14.19 26.41
C GLY A 430 3.05 14.49 25.62
N THR A 431 3.14 15.18 24.49
CA THR A 431 1.99 15.40 23.60
C THR A 431 2.01 14.42 22.45
N TYR A 432 0.93 13.67 22.27
CA TYR A 432 0.76 12.78 21.12
C TYR A 432 0.27 13.57 19.90
N TYR A 433 0.93 13.30 18.78
CA TYR A 433 0.52 13.71 17.44
C TYR A 433 0.28 12.47 16.58
N GLU A 434 -0.84 12.44 15.88
CA GLU A 434 -1.08 11.38 14.91
C GLU A 434 -0.07 11.46 13.75
N PRO A 435 0.50 10.33 13.27
CA PRO A 435 1.41 10.33 12.15
C PRO A 435 0.81 10.92 10.88
N MET A 436 1.47 11.91 10.28
CA MET A 436 0.98 12.68 9.16
C MET A 436 1.89 12.56 7.95
N PHE A 437 1.34 12.14 6.79
CA PHE A 437 2.05 12.03 5.52
C PHE A 437 1.78 13.20 4.56
N TYR A 438 0.76 14.01 4.81
CA TYR A 438 0.45 15.20 4.02
C TYR A 438 -0.09 16.32 4.91
N SER A 439 0.16 17.56 4.54
CA SER A 439 -0.35 18.74 5.25
C SER A 439 -1.68 19.21 4.67
N VAL A 440 -1.78 19.30 3.34
CA VAL A 440 -3.00 19.80 2.66
C VAL A 440 -3.16 19.11 1.30
N VAL A 441 -4.41 18.90 0.91
CA VAL A 441 -4.79 18.43 -0.43
C VAL A 441 -5.75 19.43 -1.04
N TYR A 442 -5.43 19.93 -2.23
CA TYR A 442 -6.31 20.79 -3.03
C TYR A 442 -6.97 19.99 -4.15
N ASP A 443 -8.19 20.37 -4.51
CA ASP A 443 -8.85 19.86 -5.71
C ASP A 443 -8.29 20.55 -6.98
N HIS A 444 -8.80 20.15 -8.16
CA HIS A 444 -8.37 20.68 -9.46
C HIS A 444 -8.69 22.18 -9.63
N ASP A 445 -9.65 22.72 -8.86
CA ASP A 445 -10.02 24.14 -8.88
C ASP A 445 -9.20 24.96 -7.87
N GLY A 446 -8.33 24.32 -7.09
CA GLY A 446 -7.50 24.96 -6.06
C GLY A 446 -8.21 25.16 -4.72
N ASN A 447 -9.38 24.53 -4.51
CA ASN A 447 -10.04 24.57 -3.21
C ASN A 447 -9.42 23.54 -2.27
N VAL A 448 -9.36 23.84 -0.97
CA VAL A 448 -8.90 22.90 0.05
C VAL A 448 -9.89 21.73 0.16
N LEU A 449 -9.43 20.53 -0.18
CA LEU A 449 -10.20 19.30 -0.06
C LEU A 449 -9.98 18.64 1.30
N LEU A 450 -8.72 18.49 1.73
CA LEU A 450 -8.32 17.98 3.04
C LEU A 450 -7.27 18.91 3.64
N ASP A 451 -7.36 19.14 4.93
CA ASP A 451 -6.41 19.98 5.69
C ASP A 451 -6.04 19.25 6.98
N ASN A 452 -4.76 18.97 7.14
CA ASN A 452 -4.16 18.39 8.34
C ASN A 452 -3.15 19.35 8.98
N SER A 453 -3.11 20.64 8.59
CA SER A 453 -2.19 21.63 9.14
C SER A 453 -2.43 21.90 10.64
N GLU A 454 -3.66 21.73 11.09
CA GLU A 454 -4.04 21.76 12.50
C GLU A 454 -4.51 20.37 12.94
N GLN A 455 -3.60 19.60 13.54
CA GLN A 455 -3.91 18.26 14.04
C GLN A 455 -4.57 18.30 15.41
N GLU A 456 -5.51 17.38 15.62
CA GLU A 456 -5.97 17.05 16.96
C GLU A 456 -4.83 16.38 17.74
N THR A 457 -4.52 16.96 18.90
CA THR A 457 -3.47 16.45 19.78
C THR A 457 -4.04 16.22 21.18
N HIS A 458 -3.42 15.32 21.89
CA HIS A 458 -3.75 15.14 23.30
C HIS A 458 -2.49 14.89 24.12
N ARG A 459 -2.57 15.24 25.39
CA ARG A 459 -1.47 15.04 26.31
C ARG A 459 -1.53 13.66 26.92
N VAL A 460 -0.45 12.89 26.72
CA VAL A 460 -0.28 11.53 27.30
C VAL A 460 0.51 11.61 28.59
N LEU A 461 1.58 12.37 28.62
CA LEU A 461 2.48 12.51 29.75
C LEU A 461 2.57 13.98 30.20
N LYS A 462 2.88 14.18 31.46
CA LYS A 462 3.30 15.48 31.96
C LYS A 462 4.63 15.89 31.33
N GLU A 463 4.83 17.16 31.09
CA GLU A 463 6.09 17.70 30.57
C GLU A 463 7.31 17.31 31.42
N THR A 464 7.09 17.13 32.74
CA THR A 464 8.14 16.75 33.69
C THR A 464 8.47 15.26 33.68
N THR A 465 7.69 14.42 33.02
CA THR A 465 7.89 12.99 32.90
C THR A 465 8.95 12.65 31.87
#